data_3458118274e3142a1d283f7223cd3b8a
#
_entry.id   3458118274e3142a1d283f7223cd3b8a
#
_cell.length_a   1.000
_cell.length_b   1.000
_cell.length_c   1.000
_cell.angle_alpha   90.00
_cell.angle_beta   90.00
_cell.angle_gamma   90.00
#
_symmetry.space_group_name_H-M   'P 1'
#
loop_
_entity.id
_entity.type
_entity.pdbx_description
1 polymer ?
#
loop_
_entity_poly.entity_id
_entity_poly.type
_entity_poly.pdbx_seq_one_letter_code
_entity_poly.pdbx_strand_id
1 'polypeptide(L)'
;MSTSNVEAVEVKKEDRRVRKTKRLLRSALTDLLKEKPIQEIKVREIADMVDINRGTFYQHYRDVYDMLNSIEDEIFIDFRTFFSNNSDSLEEEADHFFISLFTYMKENSELITVLLGPNGDPSFIERLENMVRDKCLNEWIVKYNVVNSKEFEYYYAFMVTGCIGLIRLWLNTEMVESPEEMARILERFLIR
;
A
#
# COMPACT_ATOMS: atom_id res chain seq x y z
N MET A 1 -11.79 -41.62 -17.93
CA MET A 1 -12.66 -41.06 -16.88
C MET A 1 -11.78 -40.76 -15.69
N SER A 2 -11.35 -39.53 -15.54
CA SER A 2 -10.60 -39.05 -14.37
C SER A 2 -11.17 -37.66 -14.04
N THR A 3 -11.98 -37.62 -13.03
CA THR A 3 -12.62 -36.43 -12.48
C THR A 3 -11.59 -35.66 -11.67
N SER A 4 -11.17 -34.53 -12.16
CA SER A 4 -10.35 -33.56 -11.41
C SER A 4 -11.20 -32.91 -10.34
N ASN A 5 -10.97 -33.26 -9.07
CA ASN A 5 -11.48 -32.55 -7.92
C ASN A 5 -10.73 -31.23 -7.81
N VAL A 6 -11.37 -30.14 -8.16
CA VAL A 6 -10.95 -28.79 -7.80
C VAL A 6 -11.51 -28.55 -6.39
N GLU A 7 -10.68 -28.70 -5.38
CA GLU A 7 -11.00 -28.28 -4.01
C GLU A 7 -11.20 -26.76 -3.98
N ALA A 8 -12.47 -26.36 -3.86
CA ALA A 8 -12.83 -24.99 -3.55
C ALA A 8 -12.34 -24.69 -2.12
N VAL A 9 -11.35 -23.83 -1.99
CA VAL A 9 -10.93 -23.28 -0.71
C VAL A 9 -12.09 -22.42 -0.18
N GLU A 10 -12.85 -22.96 0.79
CA GLU A 10 -13.82 -22.19 1.56
C GLU A 10 -13.08 -21.09 2.32
N VAL A 11 -13.18 -19.86 1.86
CA VAL A 11 -12.75 -18.67 2.61
C VAL A 11 -13.66 -18.56 3.82
N LYS A 12 -13.16 -19.03 4.96
CA LYS A 12 -13.85 -19.00 6.25
C LYS A 12 -14.14 -17.53 6.59
N LYS A 13 -15.42 -17.14 6.60
CA LYS A 13 -15.85 -15.77 6.90
C LYS A 13 -15.35 -15.41 8.30
N GLU A 14 -14.39 -14.48 8.37
CA GLU A 14 -13.79 -14.05 9.63
C GLU A 14 -14.86 -13.54 10.62
N ASP A 15 -14.79 -13.97 11.88
CA ASP A 15 -15.76 -13.59 12.92
C ASP A 15 -15.79 -12.05 13.07
N ARG A 16 -17.00 -11.48 13.19
CA ARG A 16 -17.22 -10.04 13.38
C ARG A 16 -16.42 -9.48 14.57
N ARG A 17 -16.22 -10.27 15.63
CA ARG A 17 -15.42 -9.87 16.80
C ARG A 17 -13.95 -9.74 16.42
N VAL A 18 -13.41 -10.71 15.70
CA VAL A 18 -12.01 -10.71 15.22
C VAL A 18 -11.75 -9.47 14.37
N ARG A 19 -12.62 -9.20 13.38
CA ARG A 19 -12.49 -8.01 12.52
C ARG A 19 -12.54 -6.70 13.31
N LYS A 20 -13.44 -6.60 14.30
CA LYS A 20 -13.53 -5.42 15.16
C LYS A 20 -12.23 -5.24 15.95
N THR A 21 -11.72 -6.31 16.57
CA THR A 21 -10.48 -6.27 17.35
C THR A 21 -9.28 -5.87 16.47
N LYS A 22 -9.10 -6.50 15.31
CA LYS A 22 -8.03 -6.13 14.38
C LYS A 22 -8.10 -4.66 13.95
N ARG A 23 -9.30 -4.14 13.67
CA ARG A 23 -9.48 -2.73 13.31
C ARG A 23 -9.05 -1.78 14.44
N LEU A 24 -9.44 -2.08 15.69
CA LEU A 24 -9.04 -1.29 16.85
C LEU A 24 -7.52 -1.32 17.06
N LEU A 25 -6.92 -2.51 16.98
CA LEU A 25 -5.47 -2.69 17.08
C LEU A 25 -4.74 -1.89 15.98
N ARG A 26 -5.22 -1.98 14.72
CA ARG A 26 -4.67 -1.23 13.59
C ARG A 26 -4.70 0.29 13.84
N SER A 27 -5.84 0.82 14.32
CA SER A 27 -5.96 2.25 14.66
C SER A 27 -4.93 2.65 15.73
N ALA A 28 -4.83 1.87 16.83
CA ALA A 28 -3.88 2.17 17.89
C ALA A 28 -2.41 2.12 17.43
N LEU A 29 -2.04 1.14 16.59
CA LEU A 29 -0.70 1.10 16.02
C LEU A 29 -0.43 2.30 15.11
N THR A 30 -1.40 2.67 14.26
CA THR A 30 -1.30 3.85 13.39
C THR A 30 -1.07 5.13 14.20
N ASP A 31 -1.81 5.31 15.30
CA ASP A 31 -1.65 6.49 16.17
C ASP A 31 -0.28 6.51 16.85
N LEU A 32 0.21 5.39 17.34
CA LEU A 32 1.55 5.30 17.95
C LEU A 32 2.67 5.55 16.92
N LEU A 33 2.52 5.07 15.69
CA LEU A 33 3.50 5.31 14.62
C LEU A 33 3.54 6.78 14.15
N LYS A 34 2.50 7.58 14.40
CA LYS A 34 2.55 9.04 14.20
C LYS A 34 3.55 9.71 15.15
N GLU A 35 3.75 9.13 16.33
CA GLU A 35 4.54 9.72 17.40
C GLU A 35 5.97 9.16 17.48
N LYS A 36 6.16 7.87 17.20
CA LYS A 36 7.42 7.16 17.41
C LYS A 36 7.62 5.97 16.49
N PRO A 37 8.88 5.59 16.22
CA PRO A 37 9.19 4.45 15.36
C PRO A 37 8.79 3.12 16.01
N ILE A 38 8.56 2.10 15.17
CA ILE A 38 8.06 0.77 15.56
C ILE A 38 8.89 0.11 16.68
N GLN A 39 10.22 0.35 16.70
CA GLN A 39 11.15 -0.20 17.70
C GLN A 39 10.84 0.24 19.14
N GLU A 40 10.18 1.37 19.31
CA GLU A 40 9.82 1.94 20.59
C GLU A 40 8.40 1.56 21.04
N ILE A 41 7.60 0.98 20.14
CA ILE A 41 6.21 0.60 20.42
C ILE A 41 6.16 -0.78 21.10
N LYS A 42 5.39 -0.88 22.19
CA LYS A 42 5.21 -2.12 22.95
C LYS A 42 3.78 -2.63 22.82
N VAL A 43 3.63 -3.96 22.81
CA VAL A 43 2.30 -4.63 22.84
C VAL A 43 1.40 -4.10 23.96
N ARG A 44 2.01 -3.74 25.10
CA ARG A 44 1.25 -3.20 26.23
C ARG A 44 0.55 -1.89 25.87
N GLU A 45 1.25 -0.98 25.21
CA GLU A 45 0.71 0.34 24.84
C GLU A 45 -0.47 0.19 23.89
N ILE A 46 -0.31 -0.66 22.86
CA ILE A 46 -1.40 -0.96 21.90
C ILE A 46 -2.60 -1.56 22.64
N ALA A 47 -2.38 -2.54 23.50
CA ALA A 47 -3.46 -3.22 24.22
C ALA A 47 -4.19 -2.26 25.19
N ASP A 48 -3.43 -1.43 25.92
CA ASP A 48 -3.97 -0.44 26.86
C ASP A 48 -4.80 0.64 26.11
N MET A 49 -4.37 1.08 24.92
CA MET A 49 -5.11 2.08 24.11
C MET A 49 -6.50 1.59 23.66
N VAL A 50 -6.67 0.30 23.42
CA VAL A 50 -7.93 -0.27 22.91
C VAL A 50 -8.68 -1.08 23.98
N ASP A 51 -8.26 -0.98 25.23
CA ASP A 51 -8.88 -1.62 26.39
C ASP A 51 -9.05 -3.15 26.20
N ILE A 52 -7.98 -3.83 25.82
CA ILE A 52 -7.94 -5.28 25.71
C ILE A 52 -6.82 -5.90 26.54
N ASN A 53 -6.97 -7.17 26.91
CA ASN A 53 -5.88 -7.92 27.50
C ASN A 53 -4.80 -8.24 26.45
N ARG A 54 -3.51 -8.20 26.85
CA ARG A 54 -2.40 -8.62 25.98
C ARG A 54 -2.57 -10.02 25.39
N GLY A 55 -3.22 -10.94 26.13
CA GLY A 55 -3.57 -12.26 25.61
C GLY A 55 -4.46 -12.19 24.37
N THR A 56 -5.36 -11.19 24.28
CA THR A 56 -6.18 -10.95 23.09
C THR A 56 -5.32 -10.47 21.90
N PHE A 57 -4.33 -9.60 22.13
CA PHE A 57 -3.36 -9.23 21.11
C PHE A 57 -2.63 -10.46 20.54
N TYR A 58 -2.09 -11.31 21.41
CA TYR A 58 -1.35 -12.52 21.02
C TYR A 58 -2.19 -13.61 20.35
N GLN A 59 -3.52 -13.51 20.37
CA GLN A 59 -4.39 -14.35 19.54
C GLN A 59 -4.37 -13.95 18.07
N HIS A 60 -3.93 -12.71 17.75
CA HIS A 60 -3.94 -12.17 16.40
C HIS A 60 -2.53 -11.98 15.82
N TYR A 61 -1.57 -11.57 16.64
CA TYR A 61 -0.21 -11.22 16.22
C TYR A 61 0.82 -11.72 17.23
N ARG A 62 1.99 -12.14 16.74
CA ARG A 62 3.10 -12.61 17.59
C ARG A 62 3.76 -11.46 18.35
N ASP A 63 3.91 -10.31 17.71
CA ASP A 63 4.49 -9.09 18.24
C ASP A 63 4.06 -7.88 17.39
N VAL A 64 4.60 -6.70 17.69
CA VAL A 64 4.27 -5.45 17.02
C VAL A 64 4.75 -5.44 15.56
N TYR A 65 5.87 -6.08 15.27
CA TYR A 65 6.40 -6.19 13.91
C TYR A 65 5.55 -7.12 13.04
N ASP A 66 5.14 -8.26 13.59
CA ASP A 66 4.22 -9.18 12.90
C ASP A 66 2.88 -8.49 12.58
N MET A 67 2.42 -7.63 13.47
CA MET A 67 1.23 -6.83 13.24
C MET A 67 1.43 -5.79 12.14
N LEU A 68 2.54 -5.04 12.15
CA LEU A 68 2.87 -4.07 11.10
C LEU A 68 2.99 -4.75 9.75
N ASN A 69 3.77 -5.84 9.66
CA ASN A 69 3.92 -6.62 8.44
C ASN A 69 2.58 -7.11 7.88
N SER A 70 1.67 -7.58 8.75
CA SER A 70 0.32 -8.01 8.32
C SER A 70 -0.49 -6.87 7.72
N ILE A 71 -0.37 -5.65 8.27
CA ILE A 71 -1.04 -4.45 7.75
C ILE A 71 -0.43 -4.02 6.42
N GLU A 72 0.89 -4.04 6.31
CA GLU A 72 1.61 -3.72 5.08
C GLU A 72 1.28 -4.71 3.96
N ASP A 73 1.19 -5.99 4.28
CA ASP A 73 0.81 -7.03 3.32
C ASP A 73 -0.62 -6.85 2.80
N GLU A 74 -1.57 -6.42 3.65
CA GLU A 74 -2.93 -6.07 3.21
C GLU A 74 -2.89 -4.92 2.20
N ILE A 75 -2.20 -3.83 2.51
CA ILE A 75 -2.01 -2.68 1.60
C ILE A 75 -1.32 -3.11 0.30
N PHE A 76 -0.27 -3.94 0.41
CA PHE A 76 0.46 -4.43 -0.74
C PHE A 76 -0.41 -5.29 -1.68
N ILE A 77 -1.29 -6.12 -1.13
CA ILE A 77 -2.26 -6.91 -1.89
C ILE A 77 -3.25 -5.99 -2.62
N ASP A 78 -3.74 -4.94 -1.96
CA ASP A 78 -4.64 -3.97 -2.58
C ASP A 78 -3.95 -3.26 -3.75
N PHE A 79 -2.74 -2.73 -3.56
CA PHE A 79 -1.95 -2.13 -4.63
C PHE A 79 -1.70 -3.10 -5.79
N ARG A 80 -1.32 -4.34 -5.48
CA ARG A 80 -1.11 -5.37 -6.50
C ARG A 80 -2.39 -5.65 -7.30
N THR A 81 -3.53 -5.63 -6.65
CA THR A 81 -4.85 -5.83 -7.30
C THR A 81 -5.16 -4.65 -8.22
N PHE A 82 -4.90 -3.40 -7.81
CA PHE A 82 -5.02 -2.23 -8.68
C PHE A 82 -4.17 -2.36 -9.94
N PHE A 83 -2.91 -2.76 -9.79
CA PHE A 83 -2.02 -2.94 -10.93
C PHE A 83 -2.42 -4.12 -11.84
N SER A 84 -3.01 -5.18 -11.30
CA SER A 84 -3.40 -6.36 -12.09
C SER A 84 -4.68 -6.13 -12.89
N ASN A 85 -5.63 -5.38 -12.33
CA ASN A 85 -6.94 -5.15 -12.97
C ASN A 85 -6.87 -4.12 -14.13
N ASN A 86 -5.80 -3.32 -14.20
CA ASN A 86 -5.61 -2.29 -15.21
C ASN A 86 -4.48 -2.65 -16.18
N SER A 87 -4.32 -3.93 -16.50
CA SER A 87 -3.19 -4.44 -17.30
C SER A 87 -3.30 -4.25 -18.82
N ASP A 88 -4.46 -3.84 -19.36
CA ASP A 88 -4.67 -3.88 -20.81
C ASP A 88 -4.30 -2.60 -21.57
N SER A 89 -4.09 -1.48 -20.93
CA SER A 89 -3.37 -0.30 -21.46
C SER A 89 -3.39 0.85 -20.45
N LEU A 90 -2.26 1.17 -19.85
CA LEU A 90 -2.14 2.37 -19.01
C LEU A 90 -2.42 3.68 -19.80
N GLU A 91 -2.39 3.65 -21.13
CA GLU A 91 -2.65 4.84 -21.95
C GLU A 91 -4.15 5.11 -22.19
N GLU A 92 -5.00 4.09 -22.25
CA GLU A 92 -6.45 4.28 -22.51
C GLU A 92 -7.28 4.40 -21.22
N GLU A 93 -6.79 3.89 -20.09
CA GLU A 93 -7.48 3.89 -18.79
C GLU A 93 -6.65 4.53 -17.65
N ALA A 94 -5.57 5.26 -17.99
CA ALA A 94 -4.68 5.88 -17.01
C ALA A 94 -5.46 6.75 -16.01
N ASP A 95 -6.42 7.53 -16.49
CA ASP A 95 -7.26 8.37 -15.66
C ASP A 95 -8.02 7.56 -14.60
N HIS A 96 -8.66 6.48 -14.98
CA HIS A 96 -9.41 5.64 -14.06
C HIS A 96 -8.51 4.94 -13.04
N PHE A 97 -7.33 4.51 -13.47
CA PHE A 97 -6.35 3.89 -12.58
C PHE A 97 -5.86 4.88 -11.51
N PHE A 98 -5.41 6.06 -11.92
CA PHE A 98 -4.89 7.06 -10.97
C PHE A 98 -5.99 7.62 -10.07
N ILE A 99 -7.21 7.86 -10.57
CA ILE A 99 -8.35 8.27 -9.75
C ILE A 99 -8.65 7.21 -8.69
N SER A 100 -8.71 5.94 -9.06
CA SER A 100 -8.97 4.84 -8.14
C SER A 100 -7.85 4.72 -7.09
N LEU A 101 -6.59 4.88 -7.51
CA LEU A 101 -5.42 4.86 -6.64
C LEU A 101 -5.47 5.99 -5.60
N PHE A 102 -5.70 7.24 -6.04
CA PHE A 102 -5.80 8.38 -5.13
C PHE A 102 -7.04 8.31 -4.24
N THR A 103 -8.15 7.76 -4.72
CA THR A 103 -9.35 7.50 -3.91
C THR A 103 -9.03 6.52 -2.78
N TYR A 104 -8.38 5.39 -3.09
CA TYR A 104 -7.93 4.42 -2.10
C TYR A 104 -6.97 5.04 -1.09
N MET A 105 -6.00 5.84 -1.54
CA MET A 105 -5.06 6.54 -0.66
C MET A 105 -5.78 7.52 0.27
N LYS A 106 -6.80 8.23 -0.21
CA LYS A 106 -7.62 9.15 0.60
C LYS A 106 -8.42 8.41 1.66
N GLU A 107 -9.04 7.29 1.30
CA GLU A 107 -9.81 6.45 2.22
C GLU A 107 -8.93 5.80 3.32
N ASN A 108 -7.66 5.56 3.03
CA ASN A 108 -6.67 4.96 3.95
C ASN A 108 -5.59 5.96 4.40
N SER A 109 -5.86 7.25 4.31
CA SER A 109 -4.86 8.32 4.42
C SER A 109 -4.06 8.30 5.73
N GLU A 110 -4.70 8.06 6.88
CA GLU A 110 -4.02 8.00 8.18
C GLU A 110 -2.90 6.95 8.20
N LEU A 111 -3.22 5.76 7.71
CA LEU A 111 -2.25 4.67 7.66
C LEU A 111 -1.18 4.90 6.61
N ILE A 112 -1.57 5.30 5.39
CA ILE A 112 -0.63 5.53 4.28
C ILE A 112 0.34 6.67 4.63
N THR A 113 -0.14 7.72 5.29
CA THR A 113 0.72 8.83 5.78
C THR A 113 1.80 8.30 6.72
N VAL A 114 1.44 7.40 7.62
CA VAL A 114 2.39 6.81 8.58
C VAL A 114 3.37 5.86 7.88
N LEU A 115 2.89 4.97 7.01
CA LEU A 115 3.74 4.02 6.28
C LEU A 115 4.72 4.71 5.33
N LEU A 116 4.31 5.80 4.70
CA LEU A 116 5.19 6.62 3.86
C LEU A 116 5.98 7.67 4.66
N GLY A 117 5.69 7.84 5.96
CA GLY A 117 6.30 8.82 6.83
C GLY A 117 7.69 8.40 7.35
N PRO A 118 8.30 9.25 8.21
CA PRO A 118 9.64 9.01 8.77
C PRO A 118 9.70 7.82 9.73
N ASN A 119 8.58 7.43 10.32
CA ASN A 119 8.47 6.29 11.24
C ASN A 119 7.99 5.01 10.55
N GLY A 120 7.69 5.05 9.25
CA GLY A 120 7.32 3.90 8.44
C GLY A 120 8.49 2.94 8.19
N ASP A 121 8.18 1.73 7.75
CA ASP A 121 9.22 0.75 7.40
C ASP A 121 9.79 1.06 5.99
N PRO A 122 11.09 1.37 5.86
CA PRO A 122 11.72 1.56 4.56
C PRO A 122 11.58 0.35 3.63
N SER A 123 11.51 -0.86 4.17
CA SER A 123 11.37 -2.08 3.37
C SER A 123 10.00 -2.18 2.69
N PHE A 124 8.96 -1.61 3.28
CA PHE A 124 7.64 -1.50 2.68
C PHE A 124 7.67 -0.62 1.41
N ILE A 125 8.34 0.55 1.50
CA ILE A 125 8.51 1.45 0.36
C ILE A 125 9.29 0.76 -0.75
N GLU A 126 10.41 0.10 -0.43
CA GLU A 126 11.21 -0.66 -1.39
C GLU A 126 10.39 -1.77 -2.07
N ARG A 127 9.55 -2.49 -1.33
CA ARG A 127 8.64 -3.50 -1.89
C ARG A 127 7.64 -2.90 -2.88
N LEU A 128 7.06 -1.73 -2.57
CA LEU A 128 6.16 -1.01 -3.48
C LEU A 128 6.90 -0.53 -4.74
N GLU A 129 8.08 0.05 -4.56
CA GLU A 129 8.92 0.49 -5.66
C GLU A 129 9.24 -0.68 -6.60
N ASN A 130 9.69 -1.82 -6.07
CA ASN A 130 10.00 -2.99 -6.89
C ASN A 130 8.77 -3.51 -7.65
N MET A 131 7.59 -3.53 -7.04
CA MET A 131 6.35 -3.95 -7.72
C MET A 131 5.99 -3.02 -8.89
N VAL A 132 6.09 -1.71 -8.69
CA VAL A 132 5.84 -0.71 -9.75
C VAL A 132 6.91 -0.82 -10.84
N ARG A 133 8.18 -1.03 -10.45
CA ARG A 133 9.31 -1.19 -11.38
C ARG A 133 9.10 -2.35 -12.33
N ASP A 134 8.74 -3.50 -11.81
CA ASP A 134 8.56 -4.71 -12.63
C ASP A 134 7.46 -4.50 -13.68
N LYS A 135 6.38 -3.81 -13.32
CA LYS A 135 5.31 -3.47 -14.26
C LYS A 135 5.77 -2.44 -15.30
N CYS A 136 6.34 -1.32 -14.85
CA CYS A 136 6.83 -0.27 -15.75
C CYS A 136 7.93 -0.78 -16.70
N LEU A 137 8.82 -1.66 -16.23
CA LEU A 137 9.85 -2.27 -17.06
C LEU A 137 9.25 -3.12 -18.18
N ASN A 138 8.26 -3.95 -17.85
CA ASN A 138 7.60 -4.78 -18.85
C ASN A 138 6.91 -3.95 -19.93
N GLU A 139 6.21 -2.89 -19.56
CA GLU A 139 5.55 -1.98 -20.50
C GLU A 139 6.57 -1.21 -21.35
N TRP A 140 7.66 -0.74 -20.74
CA TRP A 140 8.76 -0.05 -21.42
C TRP A 140 9.43 -0.95 -22.46
N ILE A 141 9.71 -2.23 -22.11
CA ILE A 141 10.29 -3.20 -23.03
C ILE A 141 9.38 -3.41 -24.23
N VAL A 142 8.07 -3.55 -24.02
CA VAL A 142 7.10 -3.75 -25.08
C VAL A 142 7.00 -2.51 -25.99
N LYS A 143 6.91 -1.31 -25.41
CA LYS A 143 6.69 -0.06 -26.13
C LYS A 143 7.91 0.40 -26.93
N TYR A 144 9.10 0.28 -26.36
CA TYR A 144 10.33 0.84 -26.94
C TYR A 144 11.31 -0.21 -27.47
N ASN A 145 10.96 -1.52 -27.34
CA ASN A 145 11.82 -2.65 -27.71
C ASN A 145 13.24 -2.55 -27.14
N VAL A 146 13.37 -1.98 -25.94
CA VAL A 146 14.65 -1.71 -25.27
C VAL A 146 14.75 -2.61 -24.05
N VAL A 147 15.69 -3.56 -24.10
CA VAL A 147 15.99 -4.44 -22.97
C VAL A 147 17.09 -3.80 -22.13
N ASN A 148 16.79 -3.52 -20.84
CA ASN A 148 17.79 -3.23 -19.82
C ASN A 148 18.69 -2.01 -20.07
N SER A 149 18.13 -0.86 -20.47
CA SER A 149 18.93 0.34 -20.63
C SER A 149 19.19 1.02 -19.28
N LYS A 150 20.41 1.52 -19.08
CA LYS A 150 20.72 2.40 -17.94
C LYS A 150 19.80 3.63 -17.89
N GLU A 151 19.32 4.07 -19.03
CA GLU A 151 18.39 5.18 -19.17
C GLU A 151 17.06 4.89 -18.51
N PHE A 152 16.53 3.67 -18.66
CA PHE A 152 15.33 3.24 -17.93
C PHE A 152 15.52 3.33 -16.42
N GLU A 153 16.65 2.89 -15.87
CA GLU A 153 16.92 2.95 -14.43
C GLU A 153 16.89 4.40 -13.89
N TYR A 154 17.49 5.34 -14.62
CA TYR A 154 17.48 6.76 -14.23
C TYR A 154 16.07 7.37 -14.37
N TYR A 155 15.38 7.06 -15.45
CA TYR A 155 14.01 7.51 -15.67
C TYR A 155 13.09 6.98 -14.57
N TYR A 156 13.17 5.68 -14.30
CA TYR A 156 12.37 5.03 -13.27
C TYR A 156 12.63 5.62 -11.87
N ALA A 157 13.90 5.75 -11.48
CA ALA A 157 14.26 6.33 -10.19
C ALA A 157 13.73 7.77 -10.02
N PHE A 158 13.82 8.60 -11.07
CA PHE A 158 13.25 9.94 -11.08
C PHE A 158 11.73 9.91 -10.92
N MET A 159 11.06 9.10 -11.72
CA MET A 159 9.60 9.01 -11.75
C MET A 159 9.02 8.50 -10.43
N VAL A 160 9.53 7.38 -9.91
CA VAL A 160 9.00 6.79 -8.69
C VAL A 160 9.24 7.66 -7.46
N THR A 161 10.43 8.26 -7.37
CA THR A 161 10.75 9.20 -6.27
C THR A 161 9.86 10.45 -6.36
N GLY A 162 9.63 10.97 -7.57
CA GLY A 162 8.73 12.09 -7.81
C GLY A 162 7.29 11.77 -7.41
N CYS A 163 6.77 10.61 -7.80
CA CYS A 163 5.43 10.16 -7.43
C CYS A 163 5.26 10.02 -5.90
N ILE A 164 6.22 9.38 -5.23
CA ILE A 164 6.19 9.23 -3.77
C ILE A 164 6.24 10.61 -3.10
N GLY A 165 7.10 11.52 -3.59
CA GLY A 165 7.18 12.88 -3.10
C GLY A 165 5.87 13.66 -3.24
N LEU A 166 5.22 13.55 -4.40
CA LEU A 166 3.92 14.17 -4.68
C LEU A 166 2.82 13.61 -3.75
N ILE A 167 2.76 12.31 -3.59
CA ILE A 167 1.78 11.65 -2.69
C ILE A 167 2.00 12.11 -1.24
N ARG A 168 3.24 12.12 -0.76
CA ARG A 168 3.58 12.60 0.59
C ARG A 168 3.15 14.05 0.79
N LEU A 169 3.41 14.92 -0.19
CA LEU A 169 3.01 16.32 -0.13
C LEU A 169 1.50 16.44 0.00
N TRP A 170 0.74 15.75 -0.86
CA TRP A 170 -0.71 15.77 -0.85
C TRP A 170 -1.30 15.27 0.46
N LEU A 171 -0.81 14.15 1.00
CA LEU A 171 -1.24 13.62 2.29
C LEU A 171 -0.96 14.60 3.45
N ASN A 172 0.20 15.29 3.42
CA ASN A 172 0.60 16.24 4.45
C ASN A 172 -0.09 17.62 4.33
N THR A 173 -0.70 17.94 3.19
CA THR A 173 -1.50 19.16 2.96
C THR A 173 -3.00 18.91 3.10
N GLU A 174 -3.40 17.98 3.94
CA GLU A 174 -4.80 17.64 4.24
C GLU A 174 -5.64 17.23 3.02
N MET A 175 -4.96 16.80 1.95
CA MET A 175 -5.60 16.31 0.72
C MET A 175 -6.60 17.32 0.13
N VAL A 176 -6.16 18.60 0.03
CA VAL A 176 -6.98 19.70 -0.48
C VAL A 176 -7.48 19.42 -1.89
N GLU A 177 -6.61 18.88 -2.75
CA GLU A 177 -6.98 18.46 -4.09
C GLU A 177 -7.80 17.17 -4.04
N SER A 178 -8.77 17.05 -4.95
CA SER A 178 -9.53 15.82 -5.11
C SER A 178 -8.70 14.72 -5.74
N PRO A 179 -9.07 13.42 -5.59
CA PRO A 179 -8.43 12.31 -6.29
C PRO A 179 -8.33 12.54 -7.81
N GLU A 180 -9.36 13.12 -8.44
CA GLU A 180 -9.40 13.41 -9.87
C GLU A 180 -8.42 14.54 -10.24
N GLU A 181 -8.23 15.53 -9.37
CA GLU A 181 -7.25 16.59 -9.57
C GLU A 181 -5.83 16.05 -9.44
N MET A 182 -5.58 15.20 -8.45
CA MET A 182 -4.30 14.55 -8.25
C MET A 182 -3.94 13.61 -9.41
N ALA A 183 -4.90 12.84 -9.92
CA ALA A 183 -4.72 12.00 -11.09
C ALA A 183 -4.26 12.83 -12.30
N ARG A 184 -4.97 13.94 -12.59
CA ARG A 184 -4.60 14.86 -13.68
C ARG A 184 -3.23 15.52 -13.49
N ILE A 185 -2.85 15.85 -12.26
CA ILE A 185 -1.52 16.40 -11.95
C ILE A 185 -0.45 15.35 -12.26
N LEU A 186 -0.62 14.13 -11.77
CA LEU A 186 0.33 13.04 -11.97
C LEU A 186 0.47 12.70 -13.45
N GLU A 187 -0.64 12.57 -14.17
CA GLU A 187 -0.66 12.30 -15.60
C GLU A 187 0.17 13.30 -16.41
N ARG A 188 0.05 14.60 -16.13
CA ARG A 188 0.85 15.65 -16.78
C ARG A 188 2.35 15.48 -16.59
N PHE A 189 2.78 14.85 -15.51
CA PHE A 189 4.20 14.59 -15.26
C PHE A 189 4.67 13.28 -15.91
N LEU A 190 3.76 12.31 -16.10
CA LEU A 190 4.10 10.99 -16.64
C LEU A 190 4.06 10.92 -18.18
N ILE A 191 3.20 11.70 -18.82
CA ILE A 191 2.84 11.55 -20.25
C ILE A 191 3.47 12.64 -21.14
N ARG A 192 4.40 13.43 -20.65
CA ARG A 192 5.09 14.43 -21.49
C ARG A 192 6.32 13.90 -22.19
#